data_68ac7099aa422c2e31d5df0ab69afeba
#
_entry.id   68ac7099aa422c2e31d5df0ab69afeba
#
_cell.length_a   1.000
_cell.length_b   1.000
_cell.length_c   1.000
_cell.angle_alpha   90.00
_cell.angle_beta   90.00
_cell.angle_gamma   90.00
#
_symmetry.space_group_name_H-M   'P 1'
#
loop_
_entity.id
_entity.type
_entity.pdbx_description
1 polymer ?
#
loop_
_entity_poly.entity_id
_entity_poly.type
_entity_poly.pdbx_seq_one_letter_code
_entity_poly.pdbx_strand_id
1 'polypeptide(L)'
;MSEYYLITSSGPCAVAEVSSHNEGYIDYKACARPPIEPIRIYETFKPEGDYETPEFVRTKVIALSKRVVMEAGLQYLYGINWVPAYISNSNGRRDYLFINYLQELKCADLDKSEYSYINAIGGLTGLEKLVLDETLLAQTPLNQRLIFMMAESARILFHRSIVERIMATNPINTTFKPCEQAI
;
A
#
# COMPACT_ATOMS: atom_id res chain seq x y z
N MET A 1 7.11 13.19 16.12
CA MET A 1 7.58 12.30 15.01
C MET A 1 6.39 11.49 14.59
N SER A 2 6.05 11.42 13.28
CA SER A 2 4.89 10.65 12.81
C SER A 2 4.98 9.18 13.21
N GLU A 3 3.85 8.58 13.54
CA GLU A 3 3.74 7.15 13.83
C GLU A 3 3.36 6.36 12.56
N TYR A 4 2.70 7.03 11.59
CA TYR A 4 2.21 6.41 10.37
C TYR A 4 2.71 7.11 9.10
N TYR A 5 2.86 6.33 8.05
CA TYR A 5 3.48 6.72 6.79
C TYR A 5 2.69 6.19 5.60
N LEU A 6 2.79 6.91 4.49
CA LEU A 6 2.36 6.47 3.16
C LEU A 6 3.57 6.05 2.35
N ILE A 7 3.46 4.92 1.65
CA ILE A 7 4.49 4.46 0.72
C ILE A 7 4.42 5.25 -0.59
N THR A 8 5.56 5.60 -1.15
CA THR A 8 5.68 6.32 -2.41
C THR A 8 6.95 5.91 -3.16
N SER A 9 7.03 6.21 -4.44
CA SER A 9 8.25 6.00 -5.22
C SER A 9 9.25 7.13 -4.99
N SER A 10 10.53 6.80 -4.94
CA SER A 10 11.65 7.75 -4.80
C SER A 10 12.36 8.07 -6.12
N GLY A 11 11.94 7.48 -7.22
CA GLY A 11 12.57 7.66 -8.53
C GLY A 11 11.65 7.32 -9.68
N PRO A 12 12.15 7.30 -10.92
CA PRO A 12 11.37 6.87 -12.06
C PRO A 12 10.89 5.45 -11.83
N CYS A 13 9.58 5.28 -11.85
CA CYS A 13 8.95 3.97 -11.71
C CYS A 13 7.99 3.75 -12.88
N ALA A 14 7.92 2.52 -13.35
CA ALA A 14 6.90 2.15 -14.30
C ALA A 14 5.53 2.24 -13.62
N VAL A 15 4.56 2.80 -14.33
CA VAL A 15 3.16 2.70 -13.95
C VAL A 15 2.68 1.31 -14.35
N ALA A 16 1.98 0.64 -13.46
CA ALA A 16 1.56 -0.73 -13.67
C ALA A 16 0.05 -0.90 -13.50
N GLU A 17 -0.51 -1.79 -14.27
CA GLU A 17 -1.91 -2.18 -14.22
C GLU A 17 -2.05 -3.69 -14.11
N VAL A 18 -3.20 -4.10 -13.63
CA VAL A 18 -3.59 -5.51 -13.56
C VAL A 18 -4.67 -5.74 -14.60
N SER A 19 -4.63 -6.90 -15.28
CA SER A 19 -5.68 -7.21 -16.25
C SER A 19 -7.07 -7.26 -15.59
N SER A 20 -8.09 -6.83 -16.31
CA SER A 20 -9.48 -6.79 -15.84
C SER A 20 -9.98 -8.14 -15.31
N HIS A 21 -9.50 -9.27 -15.86
CA HIS A 21 -9.83 -10.61 -15.37
C HIS A 21 -9.36 -10.88 -13.93
N ASN A 22 -8.34 -10.16 -13.48
CA ASN A 22 -7.76 -10.33 -12.14
C ASN A 22 -8.17 -9.23 -11.16
N GLU A 23 -8.96 -8.24 -11.59
CA GLU A 23 -9.37 -7.13 -10.71
C GLU A 23 -10.15 -7.60 -9.48
N GLY A 24 -10.98 -8.63 -9.62
CA GLY A 24 -11.73 -9.20 -8.50
C GLY A 24 -10.86 -9.86 -7.41
N TYR A 25 -9.63 -10.27 -7.76
CA TYR A 25 -8.71 -10.88 -6.79
C TYR A 25 -7.90 -9.84 -5.99
N ILE A 26 -7.83 -8.63 -6.49
CA ILE A 26 -7.13 -7.51 -5.83
C ILE A 26 -8.10 -6.53 -5.17
N ASP A 27 -9.39 -6.80 -5.23
CA ASP A 27 -10.38 -6.05 -4.46
C ASP A 27 -10.25 -6.45 -2.99
N TYR A 28 -9.72 -5.53 -2.19
CA TYR A 28 -9.50 -5.72 -0.77
C TYR A 28 -10.75 -6.06 0.05
N LYS A 29 -11.95 -5.86 -0.53
CA LYS A 29 -13.23 -6.21 0.12
C LYS A 29 -13.73 -7.61 -0.28
N ALA A 30 -13.27 -8.18 -1.38
CA ALA A 30 -13.89 -9.34 -2.00
C ALA A 30 -13.03 -10.61 -1.99
N CYS A 31 -11.74 -10.53 -1.73
CA CYS A 31 -10.88 -11.69 -1.97
C CYS A 31 -10.90 -12.70 -0.82
N ALA A 32 -11.94 -13.50 -0.77
CA ALA A 32 -12.01 -14.67 0.12
C ALA A 32 -11.12 -15.84 -0.36
N ARG A 33 -10.67 -15.83 -1.61
CA ARG A 33 -9.83 -16.90 -2.18
C ARG A 33 -8.72 -16.31 -3.03
N PRO A 34 -7.44 -16.67 -2.76
CA PRO A 34 -6.35 -16.29 -3.65
C PRO A 34 -6.55 -16.91 -5.03
N PRO A 35 -6.07 -16.27 -6.11
CA PRO A 35 -6.08 -16.85 -7.43
C PRO A 35 -5.24 -18.14 -7.45
N ILE A 36 -5.59 -19.06 -8.33
CA ILE A 36 -4.85 -20.33 -8.52
C ILE A 36 -3.45 -20.05 -9.08
N GLU A 37 -3.34 -19.03 -9.93
CA GLU A 37 -2.08 -18.61 -10.53
C GLU A 37 -1.69 -17.19 -10.08
N PRO A 38 -0.38 -16.87 -9.99
CA PRO A 38 0.07 -15.53 -9.70
C PRO A 38 -0.45 -14.50 -10.71
N ILE A 39 -0.92 -13.36 -10.22
CA ILE A 39 -1.47 -12.28 -11.04
C ILE A 39 -0.36 -11.62 -11.84
N ARG A 40 -0.51 -11.47 -13.15
CA ARG A 40 0.41 -10.70 -13.96
C ARG A 40 0.12 -9.22 -13.84
N ILE A 41 1.16 -8.45 -13.53
CA ILE A 41 1.16 -6.99 -13.52
C ILE A 41 1.77 -6.53 -14.84
N TYR A 42 1.11 -5.59 -15.54
CA TYR A 42 1.56 -5.02 -16.80
C TYR A 42 2.10 -3.62 -16.56
N GLU A 43 3.28 -3.35 -17.07
CA GLU A 43 3.86 -2.01 -17.09
C GLU A 43 3.21 -1.21 -18.23
N THR A 44 2.39 -0.21 -17.90
CA THR A 44 1.70 0.65 -18.87
C THR A 44 2.54 1.84 -19.30
N PHE A 45 3.46 2.24 -18.44
CA PHE A 45 4.43 3.29 -18.74
C PHE A 45 5.80 2.83 -18.27
N LYS A 46 6.80 3.02 -19.13
CA LYS A 46 8.21 2.75 -18.82
C LYS A 46 8.98 4.06 -18.93
N PRO A 47 9.83 4.38 -17.95
CA PRO A 47 10.77 5.48 -18.10
C PRO A 47 11.69 5.27 -19.31
N GLU A 48 12.13 6.35 -19.94
CA GLU A 48 13.17 6.27 -20.97
C GLU A 48 14.52 5.88 -20.37
N GLY A 49 15.27 5.02 -21.06
CA GLY A 49 16.57 4.53 -20.63
C GLY A 49 16.50 3.29 -19.73
N ASP A 50 17.65 2.96 -19.14
CA ASP A 50 17.77 1.86 -18.19
C ASP A 50 17.11 2.25 -16.87
N TYR A 51 16.15 1.44 -16.43
CA TYR A 51 15.54 1.58 -15.11
C TYR A 51 15.49 0.25 -14.40
N GLU A 52 15.61 0.30 -13.10
CA GLU A 52 15.41 -0.88 -12.27
C GLU A 52 13.93 -1.03 -11.93
N THR A 53 13.41 -2.25 -12.07
CA THR A 53 12.05 -2.57 -11.66
C THR A 53 11.89 -2.28 -10.17
N PRO A 54 10.98 -1.38 -9.75
CA PRO A 54 10.87 -0.95 -8.36
C PRO A 54 10.44 -2.09 -7.44
N GLU A 55 10.78 -1.99 -6.16
CA GLU A 55 10.31 -2.93 -5.14
C GLU A 55 8.87 -2.66 -4.69
N PHE A 56 8.33 -1.50 -5.05
CA PHE A 56 6.97 -1.08 -4.79
C PHE A 56 6.26 -0.73 -6.09
N VAL A 57 5.07 -1.28 -6.29
CA VAL A 57 4.21 -0.98 -7.42
C VAL A 57 2.84 -0.58 -6.89
N ARG A 58 2.36 0.55 -7.37
CA ARG A 58 0.99 1.01 -7.10
C ARG A 58 0.13 0.75 -8.32
N THR A 59 -0.90 -0.02 -8.11
CA THR A 59 -2.04 -0.20 -9.01
C THR A 59 -3.29 0.33 -8.31
N LYS A 60 -4.45 -0.31 -8.41
CA LYS A 60 -5.59 -0.07 -7.51
C LYS A 60 -5.25 -0.40 -6.05
N VAL A 61 -4.32 -1.34 -5.85
CA VAL A 61 -3.76 -1.76 -4.56
C VAL A 61 -2.24 -1.68 -4.59
N ILE A 62 -1.61 -1.84 -3.43
CA ILE A 62 -0.16 -1.86 -3.29
C ILE A 62 0.38 -3.28 -3.49
N ALA A 63 1.42 -3.42 -4.30
CA ALA A 63 2.25 -4.60 -4.36
C ALA A 63 3.68 -4.28 -3.90
N LEU A 64 4.22 -5.13 -3.05
CA LEU A 64 5.65 -5.13 -2.68
C LEU A 64 6.33 -6.33 -3.33
N SER A 65 7.60 -6.20 -3.68
CA SER A 65 8.34 -7.35 -4.16
C SER A 65 8.36 -8.45 -3.10
N LYS A 66 8.31 -9.70 -3.56
CA LYS A 66 8.35 -10.86 -2.68
C LYS A 66 9.61 -10.85 -1.80
N ARG A 67 10.75 -10.38 -2.33
CA ARG A 67 12.00 -10.22 -1.58
C ARG A 67 11.79 -9.34 -0.35
N VAL A 68 11.28 -8.11 -0.54
CA VAL A 68 11.05 -7.16 0.56
C VAL A 68 10.09 -7.73 1.59
N VAL A 69 8.98 -8.34 1.17
CA VAL A 69 8.00 -8.93 2.09
C VAL A 69 8.63 -10.01 2.96
N MET A 70 9.46 -10.89 2.37
CA MET A 70 10.10 -11.99 3.08
C MET A 70 11.22 -11.51 4.00
N GLU A 71 12.13 -10.64 3.53
CA GLU A 71 13.24 -10.10 4.31
C GLU A 71 12.79 -9.23 5.46
N ALA A 72 11.75 -8.39 5.25
CA ALA A 72 11.14 -7.60 6.30
C ALA A 72 10.21 -8.40 7.23
N GLY A 73 10.00 -9.70 6.96
CA GLY A 73 9.16 -10.59 7.76
C GLY A 73 7.69 -10.17 7.81
N LEU A 74 7.15 -9.61 6.70
CA LEU A 74 5.78 -9.10 6.66
C LEU A 74 4.73 -10.18 6.38
N GLN A 75 5.14 -11.37 5.95
CA GLN A 75 4.24 -12.46 5.56
C GLN A 75 3.35 -12.97 6.69
N TYR A 76 3.69 -12.67 7.95
CA TYR A 76 2.94 -13.09 9.14
C TYR A 76 2.16 -11.96 9.81
N LEU A 77 2.03 -10.80 9.15
CA LEU A 77 1.27 -9.69 9.72
C LEU A 77 -0.21 -10.02 9.84
N TYR A 78 -0.77 -9.71 11.00
CA TYR A 78 -2.19 -9.88 11.25
C TYR A 78 -3.03 -9.03 10.28
N GLY A 79 -4.13 -9.59 9.81
CA GLY A 79 -5.10 -8.88 8.97
C GLY A 79 -4.67 -8.65 7.53
N ILE A 80 -3.52 -9.17 7.11
CA ILE A 80 -3.03 -9.07 5.73
C ILE A 80 -3.04 -10.43 5.06
N ASN A 81 -3.70 -10.50 3.92
CA ASN A 81 -3.63 -11.60 3.00
C ASN A 81 -2.75 -11.20 1.81
N TRP A 82 -1.71 -11.97 1.53
CA TRP A 82 -0.77 -11.71 0.46
C TRP A 82 -1.17 -12.47 -0.80
N VAL A 83 -1.44 -11.74 -1.88
CA VAL A 83 -1.82 -12.35 -3.17
C VAL A 83 -0.61 -12.36 -4.09
N PRO A 84 -0.15 -13.55 -4.56
CA PRO A 84 0.99 -13.68 -5.45
C PRO A 84 0.78 -12.96 -6.78
N ALA A 85 1.80 -12.23 -7.23
CA ALA A 85 1.82 -11.52 -8.49
C ALA A 85 3.23 -11.51 -9.09
N TYR A 86 3.37 -11.07 -10.35
CA TYR A 86 4.66 -10.90 -11.00
C TYR A 86 4.64 -9.84 -12.09
N ILE A 87 5.79 -9.20 -12.30
CA ILE A 87 6.10 -8.42 -13.50
C ILE A 87 7.08 -9.25 -14.34
N SER A 88 6.86 -9.28 -15.65
CA SER A 88 7.79 -9.86 -16.61
C SER A 88 8.08 -8.85 -17.71
N ASN A 89 9.32 -8.44 -17.85
CA ASN A 89 9.80 -7.46 -18.84
C ASN A 89 11.17 -7.89 -19.40
N SER A 90 11.85 -6.99 -20.13
CA SER A 90 13.20 -7.23 -20.69
C SER A 90 14.26 -7.54 -19.62
N ASN A 91 14.07 -7.07 -18.38
CA ASN A 91 14.99 -7.29 -17.27
C ASN A 91 14.71 -8.63 -16.52
N GLY A 92 13.77 -9.43 -17.06
CA GLY A 92 13.39 -10.71 -16.51
C GLY A 92 12.06 -10.69 -15.74
N ARG A 93 11.87 -11.71 -14.90
CA ARG A 93 10.68 -11.85 -14.05
C ARG A 93 11.03 -11.45 -12.62
N ARG A 94 10.18 -10.59 -12.03
CA ARG A 94 10.22 -10.25 -10.60
C ARG A 94 8.88 -10.61 -9.95
N ASP A 95 8.93 -11.34 -8.86
CA ASP A 95 7.75 -11.75 -8.10
C ASP A 95 7.37 -10.68 -7.07
N TYR A 96 6.06 -10.44 -6.95
CA TYR A 96 5.43 -9.50 -6.04
C TYR A 96 4.35 -10.16 -5.20
N LEU A 97 3.94 -9.47 -4.17
CA LEU A 97 2.81 -9.82 -3.34
C LEU A 97 1.92 -8.58 -3.19
N PHE A 98 0.67 -8.68 -3.64
CA PHE A 98 -0.33 -7.65 -3.36
C PHE A 98 -0.75 -7.71 -1.90
N ILE A 99 -0.88 -6.54 -1.31
CA ILE A 99 -1.47 -6.41 0.02
C ILE A 99 -2.98 -6.42 -0.15
N ASN A 100 -3.62 -7.48 0.31
CA ASN A 100 -5.07 -7.59 0.38
C ASN A 100 -5.48 -7.41 1.84
N TYR A 101 -6.26 -6.36 2.12
CA TYR A 101 -6.57 -5.97 3.49
C TYR A 101 -7.82 -6.66 3.98
N LEU A 102 -7.74 -7.09 5.22
CA LEU A 102 -8.90 -7.50 5.99
C LEU A 102 -9.36 -6.42 6.97
N GLN A 103 -8.54 -5.36 7.18
CA GLN A 103 -8.81 -4.33 8.17
C GLN A 103 -8.88 -2.93 7.59
N GLU A 104 -10.00 -2.27 7.85
CA GLU A 104 -10.30 -0.89 7.54
C GLU A 104 -10.57 -0.15 8.84
N LEU A 105 -9.85 0.92 9.12
CA LEU A 105 -9.98 1.67 10.36
C LEU A 105 -10.43 3.11 10.08
N LYS A 106 -11.38 3.59 10.86
CA LYS A 106 -11.67 5.02 10.97
C LYS A 106 -10.61 5.63 11.87
N CYS A 107 -9.90 6.63 11.36
CA CYS A 107 -8.78 7.18 12.10
C CYS A 107 -8.49 8.65 11.79
N ALA A 108 -9.27 9.34 10.97
CA ALA A 108 -9.10 10.76 10.72
C ALA A 108 -9.68 11.59 11.86
N ASP A 109 -8.91 12.54 12.37
CA ASP A 109 -9.41 13.65 13.17
C ASP A 109 -10.02 14.68 12.20
N LEU A 110 -11.35 14.64 12.06
CA LEU A 110 -12.07 15.45 11.08
C LEU A 110 -12.02 16.94 11.42
N ASP A 111 -11.86 17.30 12.70
CA ASP A 111 -11.79 18.69 13.15
C ASP A 111 -10.44 19.33 12.85
N LYS A 112 -9.37 18.54 12.76
CA LYS A 112 -8.00 19.00 12.51
C LYS A 112 -7.49 18.73 11.11
N SER A 113 -8.17 17.83 10.36
CA SER A 113 -7.85 17.54 8.97
C SER A 113 -8.45 18.58 8.03
N GLU A 114 -7.74 18.88 6.94
CA GLU A 114 -8.19 19.84 5.92
C GLU A 114 -8.66 19.07 4.67
N TYR A 115 -9.94 19.20 4.33
CA TYR A 115 -10.57 18.51 3.21
C TYR A 115 -11.72 19.34 2.63
N SER A 116 -12.07 19.11 1.35
CA SER A 116 -13.12 19.88 0.67
C SER A 116 -14.51 19.49 1.15
N TYR A 117 -14.84 18.21 1.19
CA TYR A 117 -16.11 17.69 1.67
C TYR A 117 -16.05 16.20 1.99
N ILE A 118 -17.06 15.73 2.72
CA ILE A 118 -17.29 14.30 2.97
C ILE A 118 -18.34 13.81 1.98
N ASN A 119 -18.01 12.78 1.20
CA ASN A 119 -18.95 12.20 0.24
C ASN A 119 -20.04 11.35 0.93
N ALA A 120 -21.03 10.88 0.15
CA ALA A 120 -22.19 10.15 0.68
C ALA A 120 -21.84 8.82 1.38
N ILE A 121 -20.64 8.27 1.15
CA ILE A 121 -20.15 7.03 1.79
C ILE A 121 -19.15 7.30 2.92
N GLY A 122 -18.99 8.56 3.34
CA GLY A 122 -18.11 8.95 4.45
C GLY A 122 -16.65 9.16 4.05
N GLY A 123 -16.34 9.14 2.76
CA GLY A 123 -14.96 9.34 2.28
C GLY A 123 -14.60 10.82 2.18
N LEU A 124 -13.37 11.17 2.59
CA LEU A 124 -12.82 12.53 2.47
C LEU A 124 -12.42 12.80 1.03
N THR A 125 -12.89 13.91 0.50
CA THR A 125 -12.56 14.39 -0.85
C THR A 125 -11.79 15.70 -0.77
N GLY A 126 -10.79 15.88 -1.65
CA GLY A 126 -9.92 17.05 -1.61
C GLY A 126 -9.15 17.16 -0.29
N LEU A 127 -8.60 16.06 0.16
CA LEU A 127 -7.84 15.99 1.42
C LEU A 127 -6.49 16.67 1.23
N GLU A 128 -6.31 17.83 1.86
CA GLU A 128 -5.09 18.66 1.80
C GLU A 128 -4.16 18.42 2.99
N LYS A 129 -4.73 18.07 4.14
CA LYS A 129 -3.99 17.74 5.33
C LYS A 129 -4.69 16.63 6.10
N LEU A 130 -3.97 15.60 6.45
CA LEU A 130 -4.46 14.51 7.28
C LEU A 130 -3.89 14.62 8.69
N VAL A 131 -4.78 14.67 9.67
CA VAL A 131 -4.44 14.48 11.07
C VAL A 131 -5.12 13.22 11.56
N LEU A 132 -4.37 12.33 12.20
CA LEU A 132 -4.92 11.09 12.75
C LEU A 132 -5.45 11.32 14.16
N ASP A 133 -6.57 10.70 14.48
CA ASP A 133 -7.10 10.61 15.84
C ASP A 133 -6.37 9.48 16.60
N GLU A 134 -5.38 9.87 17.38
CA GLU A 134 -4.58 8.93 18.17
C GLU A 134 -5.42 8.18 19.22
N THR A 135 -6.52 8.80 19.70
CA THR A 135 -7.43 8.19 20.68
C THR A 135 -8.20 7.04 20.04
N LEU A 136 -8.72 7.24 18.83
CA LEU A 136 -9.38 6.15 18.07
C LEU A 136 -8.38 5.04 17.72
N LEU A 137 -7.21 5.40 17.23
CA LEU A 137 -6.18 4.42 16.90
C LEU A 137 -5.72 3.61 18.12
N ALA A 138 -5.62 4.24 19.29
CA ALA A 138 -5.22 3.55 20.52
C ALA A 138 -6.24 2.50 20.99
N GLN A 139 -7.51 2.57 20.56
CA GLN A 139 -8.52 1.55 20.86
C GLN A 139 -8.28 0.25 20.09
N THR A 140 -7.51 0.32 18.99
CA THR A 140 -7.15 -0.86 18.21
C THR A 140 -5.78 -1.38 18.64
N PRO A 141 -5.63 -2.67 18.99
CA PRO A 141 -4.34 -3.26 19.34
C PRO A 141 -3.28 -3.02 18.24
N LEU A 142 -2.04 -2.75 18.63
CA LEU A 142 -0.97 -2.38 17.69
C LEU A 142 -0.77 -3.42 16.58
N ASN A 143 -0.84 -4.71 16.90
CA ASN A 143 -0.69 -5.77 15.92
C ASN A 143 -1.78 -5.77 14.83
N GLN A 144 -2.92 -5.12 15.07
CA GLN A 144 -4.03 -4.98 14.12
C GLN A 144 -3.96 -3.68 13.30
N ARG A 145 -3.07 -2.75 13.66
CA ARG A 145 -2.90 -1.47 12.97
C ARG A 145 -1.46 -1.23 12.45
N LEU A 146 -0.70 -2.31 12.28
CA LEU A 146 0.66 -2.22 11.71
C LEU A 146 0.65 -1.81 10.24
N ILE A 147 -0.28 -2.36 9.45
CA ILE A 147 -0.64 -1.88 8.11
C ILE A 147 -2.16 -1.97 8.02
N PHE A 148 -2.81 -0.89 7.66
CA PHE A 148 -4.26 -0.86 7.52
C PHE A 148 -4.71 0.14 6.46
N MET A 149 -5.94 0.00 6.01
CA MET A 149 -6.57 0.96 5.13
C MET A 149 -7.39 1.95 5.96
N MET A 150 -7.23 3.21 5.65
CA MET A 150 -8.02 4.28 6.21
C MET A 150 -9.41 4.30 5.58
N ALA A 151 -10.46 4.17 6.39
CA ALA A 151 -11.84 4.10 5.92
C ALA A 151 -12.27 5.38 5.18
N GLU A 152 -11.78 6.53 5.63
CA GLU A 152 -12.18 7.83 5.12
C GLU A 152 -11.52 8.23 3.80
N SER A 153 -10.45 7.55 3.37
CA SER A 153 -9.73 7.95 2.14
C SER A 153 -9.19 6.80 1.30
N ALA A 154 -9.45 5.55 1.69
CA ALA A 154 -8.88 4.35 1.07
C ALA A 154 -7.34 4.39 0.97
N ARG A 155 -6.67 5.21 1.78
CA ARG A 155 -5.21 5.27 1.86
C ARG A 155 -4.70 4.16 2.77
N ILE A 156 -3.55 3.63 2.41
CA ILE A 156 -2.90 2.57 3.15
C ILE A 156 -1.83 3.18 4.02
N LEU A 157 -1.95 2.98 5.32
CA LEU A 157 -1.04 3.50 6.32
C LEU A 157 -0.14 2.38 6.86
N PHE A 158 1.14 2.71 6.97
CA PHE A 158 2.18 1.84 7.50
C PHE A 158 2.68 2.41 8.82
N HIS A 159 2.63 1.64 9.88
CA HIS A 159 3.22 2.01 11.15
C HIS A 159 4.76 2.11 11.04
N ARG A 160 5.38 3.02 11.79
CA ARG A 160 6.83 3.26 11.78
C ARG A 160 7.66 1.98 11.86
N SER A 161 7.32 1.04 12.74
CA SER A 161 8.07 -0.20 12.88
C SER A 161 8.08 -1.06 11.61
N ILE A 162 7.03 -0.99 10.79
CA ILE A 162 6.97 -1.67 9.50
C ILE A 162 7.81 -0.93 8.47
N VAL A 163 7.75 0.40 8.47
CA VAL A 163 8.59 1.24 7.61
C VAL A 163 10.07 0.95 7.86
N GLU A 164 10.50 0.92 9.12
CA GLU A 164 11.88 0.60 9.50
C GLU A 164 12.31 -0.79 9.00
N ARG A 165 11.44 -1.79 9.12
CA ARG A 165 11.71 -3.15 8.63
C ARG A 165 11.84 -3.20 7.11
N ILE A 166 10.95 -2.51 6.38
CA ILE A 166 11.04 -2.43 4.92
C ILE A 166 12.30 -1.70 4.50
N MET A 167 12.59 -0.54 5.08
CA MET A 167 13.76 0.26 4.71
C MET A 167 15.08 -0.43 5.03
N ALA A 168 15.12 -1.29 6.06
CA ALA A 168 16.30 -2.12 6.36
C ALA A 168 16.64 -3.12 5.24
N THR A 169 15.69 -3.45 4.35
CA THR A 169 15.95 -4.29 3.15
C THR A 169 16.57 -3.53 1.98
N ASN A 170 16.83 -2.22 2.12
CA ASN A 170 17.31 -1.32 1.07
C ASN A 170 16.46 -1.44 -0.23
N PRO A 171 15.17 -1.15 -0.18
CA PRO A 171 14.29 -1.34 -1.32
C PRO A 171 14.56 -0.33 -2.42
N ILE A 172 14.61 -0.79 -3.68
CA ILE A 172 14.84 0.05 -4.86
C ILE A 172 13.61 0.92 -5.14
N ASN A 173 13.83 2.22 -5.39
CA ASN A 173 12.80 3.19 -5.78
C ASN A 173 11.59 3.22 -4.84
N THR A 174 11.83 2.99 -3.54
CA THR A 174 10.76 2.96 -2.53
C THR A 174 11.12 3.90 -1.39
N THR A 175 10.19 4.74 -1.00
CA THR A 175 10.33 5.63 0.15
C THR A 175 9.00 5.78 0.89
N PHE A 176 9.05 6.42 2.04
CA PHE A 176 7.88 6.67 2.87
C PHE A 176 7.81 8.13 3.27
N LYS A 177 6.61 8.69 3.22
CA LYS A 177 6.34 10.05 3.71
C LYS A 177 5.42 9.98 4.92
N PRO A 178 5.65 10.80 5.95
CA PRO A 178 4.69 10.95 7.03
C PRO A 178 3.29 11.21 6.48
N CYS A 179 2.27 10.60 7.04
CA CYS A 179 0.91 10.71 6.49
C CYS A 179 0.38 12.15 6.53
N GLU A 180 0.86 12.98 7.45
CA GLU A 180 0.51 14.40 7.57
C GLU A 180 1.11 15.27 6.46
N GLN A 181 2.14 14.77 5.76
CA GLN A 181 2.89 15.50 4.71
C GLN A 181 2.67 14.93 3.30
N ALA A 182 1.96 13.84 3.18
CA ALA A 182 1.86 13.05 1.96
C ALA A 182 0.53 13.25 1.21
N ILE A 183 0.07 14.49 1.13
CA ILE A 183 -1.21 14.84 0.52
C ILE A 183 -1.02 15.52 -0.82
#